data_3ac6f5f2042bda045e38313864690ded
#
_entry.id   3ac6f5f2042bda045e38313864690ded
#
_cell.length_a   1.000
_cell.length_b   1.000
_cell.length_c   1.000
_cell.angle_alpha   90.00
_cell.angle_beta   90.00
_cell.angle_gamma   90.00
#
_symmetry.space_group_name_H-M   'P 1'
#
loop_
_entity.id
_entity.type
_entity.pdbx_description
1 polymer ?
#
loop_
_entity_poly.entity_id
_entity_poly.type
_entity_poly.pdbx_seq_one_letter_code
_entity_poly.pdbx_strand_id
1 'polypeptide(L)'
;MIRKINLEHILFLDIETVPEQENFNLLDDAKKELWEHKSKYQRKDGISAEEFYERAGIWAEFGKIITISVGYFNYTGNDRTFRVTSFYGEEPNILKEFKTLLDTHFNQPKHLLCGHNGKEFDFPYIARRMIVHQIELPEKLNLFGKKPWEIAHLDTMELWKFGDYKHYTSLKLMAHVLGIGSPKEDIDGSMVKEVFYKEKDLDRIIRYCELDVITTAQVFLRLRNDNLLEEEEIKRV
;
A
#
# COMPACT_ATOMS: atom_id res chain seq x y z
N MET A 1 -15.79 10.73 -15.06
CA MET A 1 -15.75 9.25 -15.00
C MET A 1 -15.77 8.77 -13.55
N ILE A 2 -14.84 9.18 -12.68
CA ILE A 2 -14.72 8.72 -11.27
C ILE A 2 -15.94 9.03 -10.39
N ARG A 3 -16.69 10.12 -10.66
CA ARG A 3 -17.94 10.48 -9.92
C ARG A 3 -19.07 9.44 -10.04
N LYS A 4 -19.04 8.58 -11.06
CA LYS A 4 -20.07 7.54 -11.28
C LYS A 4 -19.77 6.24 -10.54
N ILE A 5 -18.58 6.10 -9.97
CA ILE A 5 -18.20 4.89 -9.23
C ILE A 5 -18.89 4.94 -7.86
N ASN A 6 -19.60 3.87 -7.49
CA ASN A 6 -20.14 3.74 -6.14
C ASN A 6 -18.98 3.54 -5.16
N LEU A 7 -18.93 4.37 -4.11
CA LEU A 7 -17.88 4.34 -3.09
C LEU A 7 -17.82 3.00 -2.35
N GLU A 8 -18.97 2.34 -2.13
CA GLU A 8 -19.01 0.99 -1.50
C GLU A 8 -18.37 -0.11 -2.35
N HIS A 9 -18.07 0.15 -3.61
CA HIS A 9 -17.39 -0.79 -4.50
C HIS A 9 -15.87 -0.61 -4.50
N ILE A 10 -15.33 0.29 -3.68
CA ILE A 10 -13.90 0.58 -3.62
C ILE A 10 -13.33 0.08 -2.30
N LEU A 11 -12.30 -0.75 -2.38
CA LEU A 11 -11.43 -1.08 -1.25
C LEU A 11 -10.17 -0.23 -1.36
N PHE A 12 -10.03 0.74 -0.48
CA PHE A 12 -8.81 1.50 -0.31
C PHE A 12 -7.80 0.65 0.45
N LEU A 13 -6.55 0.70 0.06
CA LEU A 13 -5.51 -0.07 0.74
C LEU A 13 -4.15 0.62 0.65
N ASP A 14 -3.31 0.26 1.62
CA ASP A 14 -1.92 0.61 1.71
C ASP A 14 -1.15 -0.52 2.38
N ILE A 15 0.16 -0.65 2.14
CA ILE A 15 1.02 -1.66 2.76
C ILE A 15 2.28 -1.04 3.35
N GLU A 16 2.74 -1.61 4.47
CA GLU A 16 4.06 -1.32 4.98
C GLU A 16 4.98 -2.53 4.83
N THR A 17 6.18 -2.24 4.37
CA THR A 17 7.17 -3.27 4.05
C THR A 17 8.52 -2.97 4.70
N VAL A 18 9.24 -4.03 5.04
CA VAL A 18 10.61 -3.95 5.55
C VAL A 18 11.51 -4.92 4.78
N PRO A 19 12.86 -4.75 4.79
CA PRO A 19 13.76 -5.82 4.36
C PRO A 19 13.42 -7.12 5.08
N GLU A 20 13.55 -8.27 4.43
CA GLU A 20 13.23 -9.56 5.05
C GLU A 20 14.12 -9.88 6.27
N GLN A 21 15.34 -9.35 6.27
CA GLN A 21 16.27 -9.39 7.40
C GLN A 21 16.59 -7.96 7.87
N GLU A 22 16.90 -7.79 9.14
CA GLU A 22 17.24 -6.49 9.71
C GLU A 22 18.42 -5.83 9.00
N ASN A 23 19.42 -6.63 8.65
CA ASN A 23 20.61 -6.15 7.95
C ASN A 23 21.13 -7.17 6.93
N PHE A 24 21.96 -6.70 6.00
CA PHE A 24 22.52 -7.47 4.90
C PHE A 24 23.28 -8.72 5.36
N ASN A 25 24.01 -8.63 6.48
CA ASN A 25 24.86 -9.73 6.96
C ASN A 25 24.07 -10.95 7.42
N LEU A 26 22.79 -10.79 7.75
CA LEU A 26 21.88 -11.88 8.13
C LEU A 26 21.33 -12.65 6.94
N LEU A 27 21.52 -12.18 5.72
CA LEU A 27 21.17 -12.93 4.52
C LEU A 27 22.09 -14.14 4.34
N ASP A 28 21.55 -15.21 3.74
CA ASP A 28 22.37 -16.30 3.20
C ASP A 28 23.25 -15.82 2.03
N ASP A 29 24.28 -16.58 1.71
CA ASP A 29 25.28 -16.16 0.72
C ASP A 29 24.67 -16.02 -0.69
N ALA A 30 23.71 -16.87 -1.06
CA ALA A 30 23.02 -16.78 -2.34
C ALA A 30 22.20 -15.48 -2.45
N LYS A 31 21.48 -15.10 -1.38
CA LYS A 31 20.75 -13.84 -1.35
C LYS A 31 21.65 -12.62 -1.35
N LYS A 32 22.82 -12.69 -0.68
CA LYS A 32 23.81 -11.61 -0.75
C LYS A 32 24.30 -11.38 -2.18
N GLU A 33 24.62 -12.45 -2.89
CA GLU A 33 25.05 -12.37 -4.29
C GLU A 33 23.93 -11.82 -5.20
N LEU A 34 22.70 -12.32 -5.05
CA LEU A 34 21.54 -11.85 -5.79
C LEU A 34 21.25 -10.36 -5.52
N TRP A 35 21.35 -9.93 -4.27
CA TRP A 35 21.21 -8.53 -3.89
C TRP A 35 22.29 -7.65 -4.48
N GLU A 36 23.55 -8.07 -4.41
CA GLU A 36 24.68 -7.37 -5.03
C GLU A 36 24.41 -7.13 -6.52
N HIS A 37 24.00 -8.18 -7.22
CA HIS A 37 23.68 -8.10 -8.66
C HIS A 37 22.48 -7.20 -8.93
N LYS A 38 21.37 -7.37 -8.21
CA LYS A 38 20.12 -6.61 -8.39
C LYS A 38 20.30 -5.11 -8.14
N SER A 39 21.04 -4.76 -7.10
CA SER A 39 21.22 -3.38 -6.66
C SER A 39 22.29 -2.61 -7.44
N LYS A 40 23.20 -3.30 -8.14
CA LYS A 40 24.41 -2.74 -8.76
C LYS A 40 24.17 -1.46 -9.57
N TYR A 41 23.16 -1.45 -10.43
CA TYR A 41 22.86 -0.31 -11.30
C TYR A 41 22.01 0.78 -10.65
N GLN A 42 21.56 0.55 -9.43
CA GLN A 42 20.73 1.51 -8.67
C GLN A 42 21.52 2.21 -7.57
N ARG A 43 22.70 1.66 -7.24
CA ARG A 43 23.61 2.25 -6.26
C ARG A 43 24.37 3.40 -6.92
N LYS A 44 24.47 4.50 -6.20
CA LYS A 44 25.38 5.59 -6.57
C LYS A 44 26.83 5.15 -6.34
N ASP A 45 27.77 5.76 -7.04
CA ASP A 45 29.19 5.50 -6.85
C ASP A 45 29.59 5.62 -5.37
N GLY A 46 30.32 4.63 -4.88
CA GLY A 46 30.81 4.57 -3.50
C GLY A 46 29.85 3.94 -2.47
N ILE A 47 28.58 3.63 -2.83
CA ILE A 47 27.65 2.95 -1.93
C ILE A 47 27.79 1.43 -2.12
N SER A 48 28.13 0.71 -1.04
CA SER A 48 28.19 -0.75 -1.02
C SER A 48 26.80 -1.40 -1.11
N ALA A 49 26.76 -2.70 -1.43
CA ALA A 49 25.51 -3.47 -1.40
C ALA A 49 24.92 -3.56 0.00
N GLU A 50 25.79 -3.67 1.01
CA GLU A 50 25.40 -3.69 2.42
C GLU A 50 24.72 -2.39 2.84
N GLU A 51 25.32 -1.24 2.56
CA GLU A 51 24.73 0.07 2.86
C GLU A 51 23.40 0.28 2.11
N PHE A 52 23.33 -0.16 0.86
CA PHE A 52 22.12 -0.03 0.05
C PHE A 52 20.97 -0.96 0.48
N TYR A 53 21.26 -1.99 1.29
CA TYR A 53 20.28 -2.95 1.79
C TYR A 53 19.22 -2.29 2.69
N GLU A 54 19.48 -1.11 3.22
CA GLU A 54 18.47 -0.29 3.91
C GLU A 54 17.20 -0.10 3.09
N ARG A 55 17.32 -0.13 1.77
CA ARG A 55 16.21 0.05 0.82
C ARG A 55 15.57 -1.26 0.36
N ALA A 56 16.02 -2.41 0.84
CA ALA A 56 15.58 -3.72 0.33
C ALA A 56 14.08 -3.96 0.52
N GLY A 57 13.46 -3.32 1.50
CA GLY A 57 12.00 -3.41 1.73
C GLY A 57 11.14 -3.01 0.54
N ILE A 58 11.62 -2.17 -0.39
CA ILE A 58 10.84 -1.76 -1.57
C ILE A 58 10.82 -2.81 -2.69
N TRP A 59 11.61 -3.89 -2.59
CA TRP A 59 11.61 -4.99 -3.56
C TRP A 59 11.01 -6.25 -2.96
N ALA A 60 9.96 -6.75 -3.57
CA ALA A 60 9.24 -7.92 -3.09
C ALA A 60 10.12 -9.20 -3.01
N GLU A 61 11.24 -9.24 -3.72
CA GLU A 61 12.21 -10.35 -3.69
C GLU A 61 13.09 -10.35 -2.44
N PHE A 62 13.24 -9.19 -1.78
CA PHE A 62 14.14 -8.98 -0.65
C PHE A 62 13.47 -8.35 0.58
N GLY A 63 12.22 -7.96 0.43
CA GLY A 63 11.40 -7.42 1.50
C GLY A 63 10.28 -8.36 1.92
N LYS A 64 9.54 -7.96 2.94
CA LYS A 64 8.32 -8.62 3.42
C LYS A 64 7.29 -7.58 3.83
N ILE A 65 6.02 -7.95 3.73
CA ILE A 65 4.89 -7.15 4.20
C ILE A 65 4.73 -7.37 5.70
N ILE A 66 4.60 -6.30 6.47
CA ILE A 66 4.37 -6.35 7.92
C ILE A 66 2.97 -5.91 8.31
N THR A 67 2.30 -5.15 7.46
CA THR A 67 0.87 -4.84 7.58
C THR A 67 0.27 -4.54 6.22
N ILE A 68 -1.01 -4.89 6.06
CA ILE A 68 -1.91 -4.43 4.98
C ILE A 68 -3.07 -3.74 5.68
N SER A 69 -3.20 -2.43 5.51
CA SER A 69 -4.37 -1.68 5.97
C SER A 69 -5.36 -1.52 4.84
N VAL A 70 -6.65 -1.66 5.17
CA VAL A 70 -7.74 -1.53 4.20
C VAL A 70 -8.84 -0.62 4.75
N GLY A 71 -9.52 0.08 3.85
CA GLY A 71 -10.65 0.92 4.21
C GLY A 71 -11.75 0.89 3.14
N TYR A 72 -13.00 0.98 3.57
CA TYR A 72 -14.14 0.99 2.66
C TYR A 72 -15.30 1.80 3.21
N PHE A 73 -16.07 2.38 2.30
CA PHE A 73 -17.30 3.09 2.63
C PHE A 73 -18.43 2.10 2.86
N ASN A 74 -19.27 2.45 3.83
CA ASN A 74 -20.53 1.76 4.11
C ASN A 74 -21.62 2.80 4.36
N TYR A 75 -22.81 2.58 3.79
CA TYR A 75 -23.95 3.45 3.95
C TYR A 75 -25.09 2.71 4.66
N THR A 76 -25.62 3.33 5.71
CA THR A 76 -26.84 2.87 6.39
C THR A 76 -27.87 3.97 6.29
N GLY A 77 -28.79 3.83 5.31
CA GLY A 77 -29.67 4.93 4.93
C GLY A 77 -28.87 6.10 4.36
N ASN A 78 -28.92 7.25 5.01
CA ASN A 78 -28.15 8.45 4.62
C ASN A 78 -26.81 8.59 5.37
N ASP A 79 -26.56 7.74 6.36
CA ASP A 79 -25.38 7.81 7.20
C ASP A 79 -24.20 7.12 6.50
N ARG A 80 -23.18 7.92 6.19
CA ARG A 80 -21.94 7.45 5.60
C ARG A 80 -20.95 7.11 6.71
N THR A 81 -20.30 5.96 6.61
CA THR A 81 -19.15 5.59 7.45
C THR A 81 -18.02 5.10 6.59
N PHE A 82 -16.79 5.32 7.04
CA PHE A 82 -15.58 4.73 6.49
C PHE A 82 -14.96 3.80 7.52
N ARG A 83 -14.97 2.52 7.23
CA ARG A 83 -14.40 1.49 8.10
C ARG A 83 -12.97 1.21 7.68
N VAL A 84 -12.04 1.22 8.66
CA VAL A 84 -10.63 0.91 8.43
C VAL A 84 -10.19 -0.19 9.38
N THR A 85 -9.38 -1.12 8.87
CA THR A 85 -8.80 -2.24 9.63
C THR A 85 -7.48 -2.66 9.02
N SER A 86 -6.69 -3.42 9.77
CA SER A 86 -5.36 -3.85 9.34
C SER A 86 -5.15 -5.34 9.57
N PHE A 87 -4.47 -5.98 8.62
CA PHE A 87 -3.94 -7.33 8.75
C PHE A 87 -2.46 -7.21 9.11
N TYR A 88 -2.01 -7.86 10.18
CA TYR A 88 -0.65 -7.77 10.70
C TYR A 88 -0.20 -9.09 11.35
N GLY A 89 1.11 -9.22 11.60
CA GLY A 89 1.70 -10.42 12.16
C GLY A 89 2.62 -11.15 11.19
N GLU A 90 2.52 -12.48 11.12
CA GLU A 90 3.32 -13.26 10.17
C GLU A 90 2.80 -13.08 8.74
N GLU A 91 3.71 -12.74 7.80
CA GLU A 91 3.35 -12.40 6.42
C GLU A 91 2.43 -13.40 5.72
N PRO A 92 2.63 -14.75 5.82
CA PRO A 92 1.72 -15.71 5.19
C PRO A 92 0.29 -15.63 5.73
N ASN A 93 0.09 -15.24 6.99
CA ASN A 93 -1.24 -15.07 7.57
C ASN A 93 -1.87 -13.76 7.09
N ILE A 94 -1.13 -12.66 7.10
CA ILE A 94 -1.56 -11.36 6.53
C ILE A 94 -2.10 -11.57 5.11
N LEU A 95 -1.33 -12.26 4.27
CA LEU A 95 -1.68 -12.50 2.86
C LEU A 95 -2.93 -13.39 2.71
N LYS A 96 -3.09 -14.42 3.55
CA LYS A 96 -4.27 -15.31 3.53
C LYS A 96 -5.53 -14.59 3.99
N GLU A 97 -5.44 -13.79 5.04
CA GLU A 97 -6.56 -13.02 5.57
C GLU A 97 -7.00 -11.95 4.57
N PHE A 98 -6.05 -11.23 3.97
CA PHE A 98 -6.33 -10.28 2.91
C PHE A 98 -6.95 -10.95 1.67
N LYS A 99 -6.42 -12.13 1.25
CA LYS A 99 -7.05 -12.93 0.19
C LYS A 99 -8.49 -13.28 0.53
N THR A 100 -8.76 -13.72 1.75
CA THR A 100 -10.11 -14.06 2.22
C THR A 100 -11.06 -12.87 2.11
N LEU A 101 -10.61 -11.67 2.50
CA LEU A 101 -11.39 -10.43 2.32
C LEU A 101 -11.73 -10.21 0.85
N LEU A 102 -10.76 -10.32 -0.05
CA LEU A 102 -10.99 -10.10 -1.48
C LEU A 102 -11.94 -11.14 -2.07
N ASP A 103 -11.76 -12.42 -1.76
CA ASP A 103 -12.55 -13.51 -2.32
C ASP A 103 -13.99 -13.54 -1.80
N THR A 104 -14.24 -13.03 -0.59
CA THR A 104 -15.57 -13.03 0.01
C THR A 104 -16.35 -11.75 -0.21
N HIS A 105 -15.70 -10.59 -0.13
CA HIS A 105 -16.40 -9.30 -0.10
C HIS A 105 -16.11 -8.40 -1.31
N PHE A 106 -14.96 -8.56 -1.96
CA PHE A 106 -14.54 -7.69 -3.08
C PHE A 106 -14.29 -8.46 -4.39
N ASN A 107 -14.94 -9.60 -4.59
CA ASN A 107 -14.74 -10.51 -5.72
C ASN A 107 -15.51 -10.15 -7.00
N GLN A 108 -16.47 -9.23 -6.96
CA GLN A 108 -17.31 -8.91 -8.13
C GLN A 108 -16.58 -7.99 -9.12
N PRO A 109 -16.90 -8.05 -10.44
CA PRO A 109 -16.27 -7.18 -11.45
C PRO A 109 -16.37 -5.68 -11.16
N LYS A 110 -17.43 -5.25 -10.48
CA LYS A 110 -17.63 -3.85 -10.08
C LYS A 110 -16.72 -3.37 -8.94
N HIS A 111 -16.12 -4.30 -8.19
CA HIS A 111 -15.26 -3.97 -7.07
C HIS A 111 -13.85 -3.58 -7.57
N LEU A 112 -13.33 -2.50 -7.05
CA LEU A 112 -12.05 -1.91 -7.42
C LEU A 112 -11.17 -1.78 -6.18
N LEU A 113 -9.87 -1.97 -6.35
CA LEU A 113 -8.88 -1.55 -5.37
C LEU A 113 -8.50 -0.10 -5.64
N CYS A 114 -8.14 0.64 -4.61
CA CYS A 114 -7.64 2.00 -4.71
C CYS A 114 -6.45 2.19 -3.77
N GLY A 115 -5.33 2.68 -4.29
CA GLY A 115 -4.15 3.05 -3.54
C GLY A 115 -3.61 4.41 -3.97
N HIS A 116 -2.53 4.83 -3.35
CA HIS A 116 -1.72 5.96 -3.82
C HIS A 116 -0.38 5.44 -4.30
N ASN A 117 -0.14 5.45 -5.61
CA ASN A 117 0.93 4.70 -6.28
C ASN A 117 0.77 3.17 -6.18
N GLY A 118 -0.42 2.71 -5.80
CA GLY A 118 -0.69 1.30 -5.52
C GLY A 118 -0.61 0.40 -6.75
N LYS A 119 -0.91 0.92 -7.95
CA LYS A 119 -0.76 0.18 -9.21
C LYS A 119 0.69 -0.15 -9.55
N GLU A 120 1.63 0.71 -9.14
CA GLU A 120 3.06 0.50 -9.36
C GLU A 120 3.75 -0.21 -8.19
N PHE A 121 3.21 -0.08 -6.96
CA PHE A 121 3.84 -0.62 -5.76
C PHE A 121 2.97 -1.66 -5.03
N ASP A 122 1.90 -1.29 -4.36
CA ASP A 122 1.17 -2.15 -3.42
C ASP A 122 0.61 -3.40 -4.08
N PHE A 123 -0.17 -3.25 -5.16
CA PHE A 123 -0.84 -4.38 -5.78
C PHE A 123 0.13 -5.41 -6.36
N PRO A 124 1.15 -5.01 -7.14
CA PRO A 124 2.15 -5.97 -7.61
C PRO A 124 3.05 -6.51 -6.49
N TYR A 125 3.30 -5.75 -5.43
CA TYR A 125 4.06 -6.24 -4.28
C TYR A 125 3.32 -7.36 -3.57
N ILE A 126 2.05 -7.15 -3.20
CA ILE A 126 1.20 -8.17 -2.56
C ILE A 126 1.12 -9.43 -3.45
N ALA A 127 0.85 -9.26 -4.75
CA ALA A 127 0.76 -10.40 -5.68
C ALA A 127 2.07 -11.21 -5.73
N ARG A 128 3.23 -10.55 -5.81
CA ARG A 128 4.55 -11.22 -5.80
C ARG A 128 4.79 -11.95 -4.48
N ARG A 129 4.46 -11.32 -3.34
CA ARG A 129 4.61 -11.98 -2.03
C ARG A 129 3.68 -13.17 -1.86
N MET A 130 2.44 -13.12 -2.37
CA MET A 130 1.55 -14.30 -2.42
C MET A 130 2.19 -15.44 -3.21
N ILE A 131 2.78 -15.16 -4.37
CA ILE A 131 3.47 -16.18 -5.18
C ILE A 131 4.69 -16.75 -4.43
N VAL A 132 5.50 -15.91 -3.78
CA VAL A 132 6.65 -16.35 -2.96
C VAL A 132 6.21 -17.32 -1.87
N HIS A 133 5.05 -17.08 -1.25
CA HIS A 133 4.47 -17.94 -0.22
C HIS A 133 3.57 -19.06 -0.76
N GLN A 134 3.52 -19.29 -2.09
CA GLN A 134 2.69 -20.31 -2.74
C GLN A 134 1.19 -20.15 -2.41
N ILE A 135 0.73 -18.92 -2.24
CA ILE A 135 -0.66 -18.55 -2.03
C ILE A 135 -1.28 -18.21 -3.40
N GLU A 136 -2.37 -18.87 -3.75
CA GLU A 136 -3.12 -18.58 -4.96
C GLU A 136 -3.61 -17.13 -4.99
N LEU A 137 -3.43 -16.45 -6.14
CA LEU A 137 -3.86 -15.06 -6.28
C LEU A 137 -5.39 -14.97 -6.32
N PRO A 138 -6.00 -14.03 -5.56
CA PRO A 138 -7.39 -13.66 -5.77
C PRO A 138 -7.56 -12.99 -7.13
N GLU A 139 -8.76 -13.07 -7.72
CA GLU A 139 -9.05 -12.52 -9.06
C GLU A 139 -8.60 -11.04 -9.20
N LYS A 140 -8.79 -10.25 -8.15
CA LYS A 140 -8.41 -8.82 -8.14
C LYS A 140 -6.91 -8.56 -8.29
N LEU A 141 -6.08 -9.48 -7.87
CA LEU A 141 -4.62 -9.39 -7.99
C LEU A 141 -4.05 -10.26 -9.12
N ASN A 142 -4.88 -11.05 -9.79
CA ASN A 142 -4.46 -11.84 -10.95
C ASN A 142 -4.35 -10.96 -12.19
N LEU A 143 -3.29 -10.17 -12.24
CA LEU A 143 -3.03 -9.17 -13.28
C LEU A 143 -1.97 -9.63 -14.28
N PHE A 144 -1.72 -10.93 -14.40
CA PHE A 144 -0.73 -11.48 -15.31
C PHE A 144 -0.92 -11.00 -16.76
N GLY A 145 0.16 -10.48 -17.37
CA GLY A 145 0.19 -10.03 -18.75
C GLY A 145 -0.60 -8.76 -19.04
N LYS A 146 -1.29 -8.17 -18.08
CA LYS A 146 -2.00 -6.91 -18.26
C LYS A 146 -1.01 -5.73 -18.34
N LYS A 147 -1.30 -4.83 -19.26
CA LYS A 147 -0.60 -3.55 -19.34
C LYS A 147 -1.16 -2.57 -18.30
N PRO A 148 -0.39 -1.56 -17.87
CA PRO A 148 -0.84 -0.62 -16.82
C PRO A 148 -2.22 -0.01 -17.08
N TRP A 149 -2.54 0.32 -18.34
CA TRP A 149 -3.83 0.91 -18.71
C TRP A 149 -5.00 -0.09 -18.81
N GLU A 150 -4.73 -1.39 -18.77
CA GLU A 150 -5.73 -2.46 -18.73
C GLU A 150 -6.15 -2.81 -17.30
N ILE A 151 -5.42 -2.28 -16.30
CA ILE A 151 -5.70 -2.49 -14.89
C ILE A 151 -6.81 -1.51 -14.47
N ALA A 152 -7.98 -2.05 -14.18
CA ALA A 152 -9.17 -1.25 -13.85
C ALA A 152 -9.11 -0.61 -12.45
N HIS A 153 -8.19 -1.04 -11.59
CA HIS A 153 -8.03 -0.47 -10.24
C HIS A 153 -7.72 1.02 -10.27
N LEU A 154 -8.05 1.69 -9.20
CA LEU A 154 -7.88 3.12 -9.01
C LEU A 154 -6.52 3.42 -8.37
N ASP A 155 -5.95 4.54 -8.74
CA ASP A 155 -4.73 5.05 -8.15
C ASP A 155 -4.81 6.57 -8.08
N THR A 156 -4.79 7.12 -6.87
CA THR A 156 -4.98 8.56 -6.67
C THR A 156 -3.84 9.38 -7.26
N MET A 157 -2.60 8.83 -7.29
CA MET A 157 -1.47 9.50 -7.95
C MET A 157 -1.64 9.48 -9.48
N GLU A 158 -2.10 8.36 -10.07
CA GLU A 158 -2.38 8.28 -11.50
C GLU A 158 -3.52 9.23 -11.91
N LEU A 159 -4.58 9.31 -11.11
CA LEU A 159 -5.69 10.25 -11.33
C LEU A 159 -5.22 11.71 -11.30
N TRP A 160 -4.27 12.04 -10.40
CA TRP A 160 -3.70 13.39 -10.29
C TRP A 160 -2.82 13.77 -11.48
N LYS A 161 -2.21 12.81 -12.16
CA LYS A 161 -1.32 13.06 -13.30
C LYS A 161 -2.02 13.74 -14.49
N PHE A 162 -3.33 13.58 -14.68
CA PHE A 162 -4.09 14.12 -15.83
C PHE A 162 -3.39 13.90 -17.18
N GLY A 163 -2.73 12.75 -17.36
CA GLY A 163 -1.98 12.41 -18.56
C GLY A 163 -0.49 12.82 -18.53
N ASP A 164 -0.03 13.54 -17.50
CA ASP A 164 1.40 13.78 -17.28
C ASP A 164 2.01 12.60 -16.52
N TYR A 165 2.86 11.82 -17.20
CA TYR A 165 3.48 10.63 -16.64
C TYR A 165 4.82 10.88 -15.93
N LYS A 166 5.32 12.11 -15.91
CA LYS A 166 6.62 12.46 -15.31
C LYS A 166 6.55 12.87 -13.85
N HIS A 167 5.36 13.19 -13.33
CA HIS A 167 5.19 13.69 -11.97
C HIS A 167 4.90 12.56 -10.99
N TYR A 168 5.78 12.44 -10.00
CA TYR A 168 5.52 11.74 -8.76
C TYR A 168 5.10 12.77 -7.71
N THR A 169 3.90 12.61 -7.13
CA THR A 169 3.41 13.45 -6.04
C THR A 169 3.14 12.55 -4.83
N SER A 170 3.83 12.75 -3.72
CA SER A 170 3.59 11.97 -2.51
C SER A 170 2.19 12.23 -1.95
N LEU A 171 1.63 11.23 -1.25
CA LEU A 171 0.31 11.35 -0.61
C LEU A 171 0.26 12.56 0.33
N LYS A 172 1.28 12.77 1.13
CA LYS A 172 1.43 13.91 2.04
C LYS A 172 1.38 15.27 1.32
N LEU A 173 2.11 15.41 0.20
CA LEU A 173 2.07 16.63 -0.59
C LEU A 173 0.69 16.84 -1.21
N MET A 174 0.08 15.77 -1.75
CA MET A 174 -1.23 15.86 -2.36
C MET A 174 -2.30 16.23 -1.33
N ALA A 175 -2.30 15.60 -0.16
CA ALA A 175 -3.20 15.96 0.94
C ALA A 175 -3.07 17.44 1.32
N HIS A 176 -1.83 17.93 1.47
CA HIS A 176 -1.56 19.31 1.83
C HIS A 176 -2.13 20.30 0.80
N VAL A 177 -1.84 20.11 -0.49
CA VAL A 177 -2.30 21.06 -1.54
C VAL A 177 -3.81 20.99 -1.77
N LEU A 178 -4.45 19.86 -1.44
CA LEU A 178 -5.89 19.68 -1.53
C LEU A 178 -6.64 20.15 -0.26
N GLY A 179 -5.93 20.69 0.74
CA GLY A 179 -6.52 21.16 1.99
C GLY A 179 -7.13 20.05 2.84
N ILE A 180 -6.57 18.83 2.74
CA ILE A 180 -6.94 17.69 3.58
C ILE A 180 -6.12 17.78 4.86
N GLY A 181 -6.81 17.83 6.00
CA GLY A 181 -6.15 17.79 7.31
C GLY A 181 -5.40 16.46 7.44
N SER A 182 -4.08 16.51 7.54
CA SER A 182 -3.28 15.35 7.91
C SER A 182 -3.06 15.37 9.41
N PRO A 183 -3.41 14.30 10.14
CA PRO A 183 -2.95 14.16 11.51
C PRO A 183 -1.42 14.28 11.52
N LYS A 184 -0.86 14.78 12.61
CA LYS A 184 0.59 14.83 12.75
C LYS A 184 1.11 13.40 12.81
N GLU A 185 1.67 12.95 11.70
CA GLU A 185 2.42 11.71 11.62
C GLU A 185 3.75 11.90 12.32
N ASP A 186 4.08 10.97 13.19
CA ASP A 186 5.34 10.96 13.93
C ASP A 186 6.39 10.06 13.24
N ILE A 187 6.00 9.31 12.19
CA ILE A 187 6.87 8.52 11.32
C ILE A 187 6.58 8.78 9.84
N ASP A 188 7.51 8.40 9.01
CA ASP A 188 7.37 8.31 7.55
C ASP A 188 7.89 6.95 7.05
N GLY A 189 7.63 6.62 5.78
CA GLY A 189 8.00 5.34 5.20
C GLY A 189 9.49 4.97 5.31
N SER A 190 10.40 5.96 5.45
CA SER A 190 11.83 5.69 5.65
C SER A 190 12.15 5.21 7.08
N MET A 191 11.30 5.50 8.04
CA MET A 191 11.47 5.13 9.45
C MET A 191 10.87 3.75 9.76
N VAL A 192 10.01 3.20 8.92
CA VAL A 192 9.27 1.94 9.16
C VAL A 192 10.22 0.79 9.52
N LYS A 193 11.36 0.65 8.82
CA LYS A 193 12.36 -0.37 9.13
C LYS A 193 12.91 -0.22 10.55
N GLU A 194 13.26 0.98 10.96
CA GLU A 194 13.83 1.26 12.29
C GLU A 194 12.80 0.97 13.38
N VAL A 195 11.57 1.47 13.21
CA VAL A 195 10.46 1.23 14.13
C VAL A 195 10.17 -0.27 14.28
N PHE A 196 10.16 -1.01 13.15
CA PHE A 196 9.89 -2.45 13.16
C PHE A 196 11.00 -3.26 13.84
N TYR A 197 12.26 -3.08 13.43
CA TYR A 197 13.36 -3.94 13.89
C TYR A 197 13.96 -3.49 15.22
N LYS A 198 14.10 -2.18 15.47
CA LYS A 198 14.77 -1.65 16.65
C LYS A 198 13.80 -1.30 17.77
N GLU A 199 12.75 -0.51 17.44
CA GLU A 199 11.77 -0.09 18.44
C GLU A 199 10.75 -1.19 18.75
N LYS A 200 10.50 -2.10 17.78
CA LYS A 200 9.50 -3.19 17.87
C LYS A 200 8.08 -2.68 18.11
N ASP A 201 7.77 -1.50 17.61
CA ASP A 201 6.48 -0.84 17.76
C ASP A 201 5.62 -1.02 16.49
N LEU A 202 5.09 -2.25 16.33
CA LEU A 202 4.23 -2.56 15.19
C LEU A 202 2.92 -1.76 15.23
N ASP A 203 2.38 -1.47 16.41
CA ASP A 203 1.14 -0.70 16.55
C ASP A 203 1.27 0.72 15.99
N ARG A 204 2.45 1.32 16.12
CA ARG A 204 2.75 2.62 15.53
C ARG A 204 2.76 2.58 14.01
N ILE A 205 3.32 1.51 13.43
CA ILE A 205 3.32 1.29 11.98
C ILE A 205 1.91 1.04 11.45
N ILE A 206 1.11 0.24 12.16
CA ILE A 206 -0.29 -0.02 11.80
C ILE A 206 -1.08 1.29 11.76
N ARG A 207 -0.96 2.12 12.79
CA ARG A 207 -1.62 3.43 12.83
C ARG A 207 -1.22 4.32 11.66
N TYR A 208 0.06 4.34 11.31
CA TYR A 208 0.58 5.08 10.16
C TYR A 208 -0.05 4.59 8.85
N CYS A 209 -0.02 3.29 8.59
CA CYS A 209 -0.62 2.67 7.40
C CYS A 209 -2.15 2.92 7.32
N GLU A 210 -2.88 2.85 8.44
CA GLU A 210 -4.32 3.21 8.48
C GLU A 210 -4.57 4.68 8.14
N LEU A 211 -3.71 5.59 8.59
CA LEU A 211 -3.80 7.01 8.26
C LEU A 211 -3.57 7.26 6.78
N ASP A 212 -2.65 6.53 6.14
CA ASP A 212 -2.43 6.61 4.69
C ASP A 212 -3.63 6.08 3.90
N VAL A 213 -4.30 5.02 4.36
CA VAL A 213 -5.58 4.54 3.78
C VAL A 213 -6.68 5.61 3.90
N ILE A 214 -6.85 6.21 5.07
CA ILE A 214 -7.84 7.28 5.30
C ILE A 214 -7.51 8.48 4.41
N THR A 215 -6.25 8.90 4.36
CA THR A 215 -5.79 10.03 3.55
C THR A 215 -6.01 9.76 2.05
N THR A 216 -5.75 8.54 1.59
CA THR A 216 -6.02 8.13 0.20
C THR A 216 -7.52 8.22 -0.13
N ALA A 217 -8.40 7.81 0.79
CA ALA A 217 -9.85 7.96 0.62
C ALA A 217 -10.26 9.44 0.58
N GLN A 218 -9.72 10.28 1.46
CA GLN A 218 -9.96 11.72 1.48
C GLN A 218 -9.50 12.39 0.17
N VAL A 219 -8.31 12.04 -0.33
CA VAL A 219 -7.81 12.50 -1.63
C VAL A 219 -8.77 12.09 -2.75
N PHE A 220 -9.21 10.84 -2.76
CA PHE A 220 -10.16 10.36 -3.77
C PHE A 220 -11.50 11.11 -3.73
N LEU A 221 -12.05 11.38 -2.54
CA LEU A 221 -13.26 12.21 -2.37
C LEU A 221 -13.04 13.62 -2.92
N ARG A 222 -11.89 14.24 -2.63
CA ARG A 222 -11.56 15.58 -3.12
C ARG A 222 -11.45 15.62 -4.64
N LEU A 223 -10.82 14.61 -5.26
CA LEU A 223 -10.75 14.49 -6.72
C LEU A 223 -12.13 14.33 -7.37
N ARG A 224 -13.09 13.74 -6.67
CA ARG A 224 -14.49 13.62 -7.08
C ARG A 224 -15.31 14.91 -6.85
N ASN A 225 -14.77 15.85 -6.08
CA ASN A 225 -15.48 17.02 -5.54
C ASN A 225 -16.67 16.62 -4.63
N ASP A 226 -16.48 15.53 -3.85
CA ASP A 226 -17.37 15.09 -2.80
C ASP A 226 -16.95 15.69 -1.46
N ASN A 227 -17.87 15.68 -0.46
CA ASN A 227 -17.55 16.08 0.91
C ASN A 227 -16.50 15.13 1.52
N LEU A 228 -15.51 15.70 2.21
CA LEU A 228 -14.53 14.93 2.96
C LEU A 228 -15.21 14.13 4.09
N LEU A 229 -14.51 13.13 4.61
CA LEU A 229 -14.90 12.41 5.81
C LEU A 229 -14.66 13.30 7.03
N GLU A 230 -15.65 13.36 7.90
CA GLU A 230 -15.51 13.90 9.25
C GLU A 230 -14.97 12.80 10.19
N GLU A 231 -14.41 13.18 11.34
CA GLU A 231 -13.78 12.23 12.26
C GLU A 231 -14.77 11.18 12.78
N GLU A 232 -16.02 11.59 13.02
CA GLU A 232 -17.10 10.72 13.48
C GLU A 232 -17.53 9.66 12.46
N GLU A 233 -17.26 9.89 11.18
CA GLU A 233 -17.55 8.94 10.09
C GLU A 233 -16.50 7.82 10.00
N ILE A 234 -15.30 8.01 10.59
CA ILE A 234 -14.20 7.05 10.53
C ILE A 234 -14.33 6.05 11.69
N LYS A 235 -14.39 4.75 11.35
CA LYS A 235 -14.53 3.65 12.33
C LYS A 235 -13.38 2.67 12.16
N ARG A 236 -12.53 2.57 13.18
CA ARG A 236 -11.53 1.49 13.28
C ARG A 236 -12.22 0.22 13.79
N VAL A 237 -12.03 -0.90 13.12
CA VAL A 237 -12.72 -2.18 13.38
C VAL A 237 -11.76 -3.35 13.42
#